data_d8bab8e65c63cd7b4a5c1100d5e87325
#
_entry.id   d8bab8e65c63cd7b4a5c1100d5e87325
#
_cell.length_a   1.000
_cell.length_b   1.000
_cell.length_c   1.000
_cell.angle_alpha   90.00
_cell.angle_beta   90.00
_cell.angle_gamma   90.00
#
_symmetry.space_group_name_H-M   'P 1'
#
loop_
_entity.id
_entity.type
_entity.pdbx_description
1 polymer ?
#
loop_
_entity_poly.entity_id
_entity_poly.type
_entity_poly.pdbx_seq_one_letter_code
_entity_poly.pdbx_strand_id
1 'polypeptide(L)'
;MKKFILITIIILTPLLKAEGKKWVTLYNGKDLTGWQTTGNWLPQKDGSVLIQPRKGEKGWQRYKAYLWTKRTYKDFVLHVEYKYPPKGNSGIYFRVRDRDNPVKTGIEAQVLDSFGKKKVGPHDHGGIISTVGASKNMSKKPGEWNTMIVTCKGHHLQVKLNGEQIVDIQLDKTPMKDRPLEGYIGLQDHGEPNNLYFRNIKIQEL
;
A
#
# COMPACT_ATOMS: atom_id res chain seq x y z
N MET A 1 14.49 -8.72 -74.85
CA MET A 1 14.54 -7.87 -73.64
C MET A 1 13.55 -8.45 -72.65
N LYS A 2 14.03 -9.17 -71.60
CA LYS A 2 13.17 -9.74 -70.54
C LYS A 2 13.01 -8.70 -69.44
N LYS A 3 11.79 -8.24 -69.17
CA LYS A 3 11.46 -7.33 -68.06
C LYS A 3 11.37 -8.13 -66.77
N PHE A 4 12.25 -7.88 -65.77
CA PHE A 4 12.12 -8.38 -64.40
C PHE A 4 11.16 -7.47 -63.67
N ILE A 5 10.09 -8.02 -63.12
CA ILE A 5 9.14 -7.32 -62.22
C ILE A 5 9.65 -7.63 -60.78
N LEU A 6 10.10 -6.59 -60.09
CA LEU A 6 10.50 -6.67 -58.69
C LEU A 6 9.25 -6.55 -57.81
N ILE A 7 8.82 -7.64 -57.19
CA ILE A 7 7.69 -7.60 -56.25
C ILE A 7 8.26 -7.27 -54.87
N THR A 8 8.01 -6.08 -54.35
CA THR A 8 8.34 -5.66 -52.99
C THR A 8 7.26 -6.17 -52.06
N ILE A 9 7.60 -7.19 -51.24
CA ILE A 9 6.71 -7.68 -50.17
C ILE A 9 6.86 -6.75 -48.97
N ILE A 10 5.84 -5.96 -48.72
CA ILE A 10 5.75 -5.15 -47.47
C ILE A 10 5.28 -6.09 -46.37
N ILE A 11 6.19 -6.48 -45.49
CA ILE A 11 5.86 -7.24 -44.26
C ILE A 11 5.30 -6.24 -43.24
N LEU A 12 3.99 -6.23 -43.10
CA LEU A 12 3.31 -5.46 -42.06
C LEU A 12 3.46 -6.21 -40.74
N THR A 13 4.43 -5.84 -39.91
CA THR A 13 4.54 -6.34 -38.54
C THR A 13 3.42 -5.74 -37.70
N PRO A 14 2.55 -6.55 -37.06
CA PRO A 14 1.53 -6.00 -36.17
C PRO A 14 2.23 -5.34 -34.99
N LEU A 15 1.98 -4.05 -34.80
CA LEU A 15 2.34 -3.34 -33.57
C LEU A 15 1.49 -3.94 -32.43
N LEU A 16 2.05 -4.87 -31.65
CA LEU A 16 1.44 -5.26 -30.39
C LEU A 16 1.43 -4.01 -29.48
N LYS A 17 0.29 -3.36 -29.38
CA LYS A 17 0.03 -2.42 -28.29
C LYS A 17 0.18 -3.19 -26.98
N ALA A 18 1.21 -2.89 -26.20
CA ALA A 18 1.30 -3.34 -24.82
C ALA A 18 0.04 -2.79 -24.11
N GLU A 19 -0.93 -3.65 -23.81
CA GLU A 19 -2.03 -3.27 -22.93
C GLU A 19 -1.43 -2.87 -21.59
N GLY A 20 -1.56 -1.59 -21.24
CA GLY A 20 -1.13 -1.07 -19.95
C GLY A 20 -1.80 -1.87 -18.84
N LYS A 21 -1.01 -2.40 -17.89
CA LYS A 21 -1.52 -3.21 -16.78
C LYS A 21 -2.65 -2.46 -16.06
N LYS A 22 -3.79 -3.12 -15.88
CA LYS A 22 -5.04 -2.51 -15.41
C LYS A 22 -5.04 -2.38 -13.88
N TRP A 23 -5.51 -1.25 -13.37
CA TRP A 23 -5.83 -1.07 -11.96
C TRP A 23 -7.05 -1.91 -11.55
N VAL A 24 -6.92 -2.63 -10.44
CA VAL A 24 -8.00 -3.38 -9.81
C VAL A 24 -8.36 -2.68 -8.49
N THR A 25 -9.64 -2.38 -8.31
CA THR A 25 -10.16 -1.82 -7.06
C THR A 25 -10.19 -2.90 -5.99
N LEU A 26 -9.49 -2.70 -4.89
CA LEU A 26 -9.49 -3.62 -3.74
C LEU A 26 -10.63 -3.33 -2.78
N TYR A 27 -10.96 -2.06 -2.55
CA TYR A 27 -12.13 -1.66 -1.75
C TYR A 27 -13.16 -0.98 -2.65
N ASN A 28 -14.36 -1.57 -2.70
CA ASN A 28 -15.42 -1.16 -3.63
C ASN A 28 -16.22 0.07 -3.18
N GLY A 29 -15.91 0.65 -2.00
CA GLY A 29 -16.60 1.81 -1.42
C GLY A 29 -17.97 1.48 -0.78
N LYS A 30 -18.37 0.21 -0.69
CA LYS A 30 -19.71 -0.20 -0.22
C LYS A 30 -19.66 -1.20 0.93
N ASP A 31 -18.81 -2.20 0.83
CA ASP A 31 -18.71 -3.30 1.78
C ASP A 31 -17.28 -3.87 1.83
N LEU A 32 -17.06 -4.85 2.71
CA LEU A 32 -15.77 -5.49 2.89
C LEU A 32 -15.59 -6.75 2.02
N THR A 33 -16.28 -6.87 0.90
CA THR A 33 -16.08 -7.96 -0.07
C THR A 33 -14.62 -7.95 -0.54
N GLY A 34 -13.95 -9.10 -0.50
CA GLY A 34 -12.52 -9.23 -0.79
C GLY A 34 -11.60 -9.03 0.41
N TRP A 35 -12.14 -8.63 1.57
CA TRP A 35 -11.42 -8.39 2.81
C TRP A 35 -11.85 -9.34 3.93
N GLN A 36 -11.02 -9.45 4.95
CA GLN A 36 -11.26 -10.22 6.18
C GLN A 36 -10.76 -9.43 7.40
N THR A 37 -11.58 -9.37 8.45
CA THR A 37 -11.24 -8.70 9.71
C THR A 37 -12.14 -9.19 10.85
N THR A 38 -11.70 -9.03 12.10
CA THR A 38 -12.53 -9.07 13.31
C THR A 38 -12.70 -7.68 13.93
N GLY A 39 -12.00 -6.67 13.37
CA GLY A 39 -12.07 -5.28 13.82
C GLY A 39 -13.37 -4.59 13.41
N ASN A 40 -13.54 -3.39 13.94
CA ASN A 40 -14.73 -2.57 13.66
C ASN A 40 -14.48 -1.63 12.48
N TRP A 41 -14.51 -2.19 11.27
CA TRP A 41 -14.33 -1.47 10.00
C TRP A 41 -15.70 -1.18 9.40
N LEU A 42 -16.04 0.11 9.27
CA LEU A 42 -17.38 0.59 8.94
C LEU A 42 -17.40 1.30 7.59
N PRO A 43 -17.96 0.70 6.53
CA PRO A 43 -18.21 1.37 5.26
C PRO A 43 -19.01 2.66 5.45
N GLN A 44 -18.60 3.74 4.80
CA GLN A 44 -19.21 5.06 4.91
C GLN A 44 -19.95 5.44 3.61
N LYS A 45 -20.94 6.34 3.72
CA LYS A 45 -21.75 6.81 2.58
C LYS A 45 -20.92 7.54 1.51
N ASP A 46 -19.76 8.12 1.89
CA ASP A 46 -18.83 8.82 0.97
C ASP A 46 -17.89 7.88 0.24
N GLY A 47 -18.08 6.57 0.37
CA GLY A 47 -17.24 5.54 -0.25
C GLY A 47 -15.92 5.27 0.46
N SER A 48 -15.70 5.86 1.64
CA SER A 48 -14.58 5.50 2.51
C SER A 48 -14.93 4.34 3.44
N VAL A 49 -13.93 3.74 4.10
CA VAL A 49 -14.10 2.84 5.23
C VAL A 49 -13.44 3.46 6.46
N LEU A 50 -14.17 3.49 7.57
CA LEU A 50 -13.70 3.97 8.86
C LEU A 50 -13.26 2.78 9.71
N ILE A 51 -12.01 2.79 10.21
CA ILE A 51 -11.66 1.99 11.38
C ILE A 51 -12.03 2.78 12.64
N GLN A 52 -12.87 2.19 13.46
CA GLN A 52 -13.29 2.73 14.74
C GLN A 52 -13.16 1.63 15.80
N PRO A 53 -11.99 1.50 16.46
CA PRO A 53 -11.80 0.48 17.49
C PRO A 53 -12.91 0.57 18.55
N ARG A 54 -13.41 -0.58 19.00
CA ARG A 54 -14.45 -0.61 20.04
C ARG A 54 -13.84 -0.19 21.39
N LYS A 55 -14.66 0.31 22.29
CA LYS A 55 -14.24 0.68 23.65
C LYS A 55 -13.48 -0.46 24.31
N GLY A 56 -12.26 -0.18 24.80
CA GLY A 56 -11.37 -1.18 25.43
C GLY A 56 -10.45 -1.92 24.45
N GLU A 57 -10.64 -1.79 23.15
CA GLU A 57 -9.75 -2.38 22.15
C GLU A 57 -8.49 -1.53 21.99
N LYS A 58 -7.45 -1.83 22.78
CA LYS A 58 -6.20 -1.06 22.82
C LYS A 58 -5.02 -1.85 22.24
N GLY A 59 -4.06 -1.10 21.70
CA GLY A 59 -2.79 -1.64 21.23
C GLY A 59 -2.86 -2.25 19.83
N TRP A 60 -1.70 -2.27 19.19
CA TRP A 60 -1.54 -2.65 17.79
C TRP A 60 -1.43 -4.17 17.56
N GLN A 61 -1.17 -4.98 18.62
CA GLN A 61 -0.97 -6.44 18.47
C GLN A 61 -2.26 -7.22 18.22
N ARG A 62 -3.33 -6.54 17.87
CA ARG A 62 -4.64 -7.11 17.53
C ARG A 62 -4.72 -7.47 16.05
N TYR A 63 -3.80 -8.29 15.56
CA TYR A 63 -3.59 -8.58 14.14
C TYR A 63 -4.84 -9.07 13.39
N LYS A 64 -5.73 -9.82 14.06
CA LYS A 64 -7.01 -10.26 13.48
C LYS A 64 -8.00 -9.12 13.25
N ALA A 65 -7.82 -7.99 13.96
CA ALA A 65 -8.63 -6.79 13.79
C ALA A 65 -8.17 -5.90 12.60
N TYR A 66 -7.00 -6.17 12.03
CA TYR A 66 -6.55 -5.50 10.80
C TYR A 66 -7.48 -5.87 9.64
N LEU A 67 -7.56 -5.00 8.65
CA LEU A 67 -8.31 -5.27 7.43
C LEU A 67 -7.38 -5.94 6.41
N TRP A 68 -7.50 -7.26 6.27
CA TRP A 68 -6.63 -8.09 5.43
C TRP A 68 -7.28 -8.42 4.09
N THR A 69 -6.52 -8.37 2.98
CA THR A 69 -6.95 -8.97 1.71
C THR A 69 -7.13 -10.48 1.86
N LYS A 70 -8.09 -11.05 1.09
CA LYS A 70 -8.31 -12.52 1.06
C LYS A 70 -7.30 -13.25 0.18
N ARG A 71 -6.61 -12.56 -0.74
CA ARG A 71 -5.55 -13.13 -1.59
C ARG A 71 -4.22 -12.42 -1.39
N THR A 72 -3.14 -13.04 -1.85
CA THR A 72 -1.77 -12.53 -1.81
C THR A 72 -1.42 -11.79 -3.09
N TYR A 73 -0.33 -11.01 -3.02
CA TYR A 73 0.23 -10.21 -4.12
C TYR A 73 1.76 -10.27 -4.06
N LYS A 74 2.39 -10.37 -5.22
CA LYS A 74 3.85 -10.47 -5.35
C LYS A 74 4.47 -9.14 -5.77
N ASP A 75 4.35 -8.80 -7.04
CA ASP A 75 4.88 -7.56 -7.61
C ASP A 75 3.69 -6.67 -7.98
N PHE A 76 3.68 -5.44 -7.46
CA PHE A 76 2.52 -4.57 -7.59
C PHE A 76 2.85 -3.09 -7.41
N VAL A 77 1.92 -2.26 -7.85
CA VAL A 77 1.75 -0.88 -7.41
C VAL A 77 0.45 -0.80 -6.60
N LEU A 78 0.53 -0.47 -5.33
CA LEU A 78 -0.62 -0.30 -4.43
C LEU A 78 -0.85 1.20 -4.20
N HIS A 79 -2.08 1.65 -4.41
CA HIS A 79 -2.52 3.01 -4.12
C HIS A 79 -3.52 2.99 -2.96
N VAL A 80 -3.29 3.81 -1.95
CA VAL A 80 -4.17 3.95 -0.79
C VAL A 80 -4.32 5.43 -0.44
N GLU A 81 -5.55 5.90 -0.31
CA GLU A 81 -5.85 7.19 0.30
C GLU A 81 -6.36 7.00 1.72
N TYR A 82 -5.90 7.83 2.63
CA TYR A 82 -6.30 7.81 4.03
C TYR A 82 -6.25 9.19 4.67
N LYS A 83 -7.02 9.37 5.75
CA LYS A 83 -6.92 10.52 6.64
C LYS A 83 -6.96 10.06 8.10
N TYR A 84 -6.14 10.68 8.91
CA TYR A 84 -6.01 10.39 10.33
C TYR A 84 -6.40 11.60 11.19
N PRO A 85 -6.87 11.39 12.44
CA PRO A 85 -7.07 12.44 13.43
C PRO A 85 -5.72 12.92 13.98
N PRO A 86 -5.69 13.98 14.80
CA PRO A 86 -4.50 14.34 15.58
C PRO A 86 -4.00 13.12 16.37
N LYS A 87 -2.68 12.87 16.32
CA LYS A 87 -1.99 11.71 16.91
C LYS A 87 -2.44 10.36 16.32
N GLY A 88 -3.13 10.35 15.18
CA GLY A 88 -3.58 9.13 14.53
C GLY A 88 -2.43 8.21 14.14
N ASN A 89 -2.61 6.91 14.33
CA ASN A 89 -1.63 5.86 14.07
C ASN A 89 -2.30 4.66 13.42
N SER A 90 -1.70 4.19 12.35
CA SER A 90 -2.05 3.01 11.58
C SER A 90 -0.82 2.56 10.76
N GLY A 91 -0.98 1.59 9.87
CA GLY A 91 0.06 1.12 8.97
C GLY A 91 -0.52 0.43 7.75
N ILE A 92 0.21 0.48 6.65
CA ILE A 92 -0.09 -0.29 5.44
C ILE A 92 0.90 -1.45 5.40
N TYR A 93 0.41 -2.64 5.71
CA TYR A 93 1.18 -3.88 5.64
C TYR A 93 1.10 -4.46 4.23
N PHE A 94 2.18 -5.07 3.77
CA PHE A 94 2.22 -5.76 2.49
C PHE A 94 3.22 -6.92 2.52
N ARG A 95 3.05 -7.88 1.59
CA ARG A 95 3.84 -9.13 1.52
C ARG A 95 3.86 -9.89 2.85
N VAL A 96 2.76 -9.84 3.60
CA VAL A 96 2.61 -10.56 4.87
C VAL A 96 2.34 -12.03 4.59
N ARG A 97 3.22 -12.92 5.06
CA ARG A 97 3.04 -14.37 4.91
C ARG A 97 2.10 -14.93 5.96
N ASP A 98 2.28 -14.50 7.20
CA ASP A 98 1.49 -14.93 8.35
C ASP A 98 0.79 -13.73 8.98
N ARG A 99 -0.54 -13.69 8.88
CA ARG A 99 -1.38 -12.61 9.41
C ARG A 99 -1.50 -12.62 10.94
N ASP A 100 -1.16 -13.74 11.61
CA ASP A 100 -1.08 -13.81 13.06
C ASP A 100 0.28 -13.31 13.58
N ASN A 101 1.26 -13.07 12.67
CA ASN A 101 2.58 -12.50 13.01
C ASN A 101 3.11 -11.55 11.92
N PRO A 102 2.37 -10.50 11.56
CA PRO A 102 2.69 -9.65 10.40
C PRO A 102 4.00 -8.87 10.57
N VAL A 103 4.35 -8.51 11.80
CA VAL A 103 5.59 -7.76 12.10
C VAL A 103 6.84 -8.56 11.74
N LYS A 104 6.83 -9.88 11.94
CA LYS A 104 7.96 -10.75 11.59
C LYS A 104 7.90 -11.25 10.15
N THR A 105 6.73 -11.30 9.54
CA THR A 105 6.51 -11.99 8.26
C THR A 105 6.09 -11.09 7.12
N GLY A 106 6.04 -9.77 7.35
CA GLY A 106 5.64 -8.79 6.36
C GLY A 106 6.47 -7.50 6.44
N ILE A 107 6.05 -6.50 5.70
CA ILE A 107 6.66 -5.17 5.65
C ILE A 107 5.56 -4.15 5.94
N GLU A 108 5.88 -3.12 6.71
CA GLU A 108 4.94 -2.05 7.06
C GLU A 108 5.45 -0.69 6.58
N ALA A 109 4.62 0.02 5.81
CA ALA A 109 4.75 1.44 5.56
C ALA A 109 3.90 2.20 6.58
N GLN A 110 4.55 3.04 7.38
CA GLN A 110 3.92 3.69 8.53
C GLN A 110 2.91 4.77 8.13
N VAL A 111 1.77 4.76 8.79
CA VAL A 111 0.76 5.82 8.77
C VAL A 111 0.69 6.44 10.15
N LEU A 112 1.27 7.65 10.31
CA LEU A 112 1.34 8.34 11.60
C LEU A 112 1.14 9.84 11.41
N ASP A 113 0.46 10.49 12.34
CA ASP A 113 0.48 11.95 12.40
C ASP A 113 1.89 12.45 12.71
N SER A 114 2.63 12.74 11.65
CA SER A 114 3.97 13.34 11.70
C SER A 114 3.98 14.77 11.16
N PHE A 115 2.78 15.39 11.01
CA PHE A 115 2.68 16.75 10.48
C PHE A 115 3.54 17.74 11.28
N GLY A 116 4.30 18.57 10.57
CA GLY A 116 5.18 19.57 11.19
C GLY A 116 6.51 19.05 11.75
N LYS A 117 6.74 17.72 11.78
CA LYS A 117 8.06 17.17 12.16
C LYS A 117 9.12 17.58 11.14
N LYS A 118 10.23 18.17 11.62
CA LYS A 118 11.37 18.57 10.78
C LYS A 118 12.23 17.38 10.31
N LYS A 119 12.37 16.36 11.17
CA LYS A 119 13.11 15.12 10.87
C LYS A 119 12.18 13.93 11.11
N VAL A 120 12.17 13.00 10.19
CA VAL A 120 11.34 11.77 10.24
C VAL A 120 12.25 10.54 10.17
N GLY A 121 11.86 9.51 10.92
CA GLY A 121 12.57 8.24 11.01
C GLY A 121 11.70 7.07 10.50
N PRO A 122 12.18 5.83 10.67
CA PRO A 122 11.48 4.63 10.20
C PRO A 122 10.08 4.42 10.80
N HIS A 123 9.81 4.99 11.98
CA HIS A 123 8.53 4.91 12.67
C HIS A 123 7.65 6.15 12.46
N ASP A 124 8.04 7.06 11.56
CA ASP A 124 7.25 8.23 11.17
C ASP A 124 6.54 7.99 9.85
N HIS A 125 5.62 8.87 9.50
CA HIS A 125 4.77 8.77 8.32
C HIS A 125 5.55 8.49 7.03
N GLY A 126 5.18 7.42 6.34
CA GLY A 126 5.80 6.98 5.08
C GLY A 126 7.13 6.23 5.25
N GLY A 127 7.66 6.11 6.48
CA GLY A 127 8.82 5.26 6.76
C GLY A 127 8.48 3.77 6.64
N ILE A 128 9.49 2.96 6.37
CA ILE A 128 9.41 1.49 6.45
C ILE A 128 9.88 1.09 7.84
N ILE A 129 8.97 0.57 8.64
CA ILE A 129 9.21 0.24 10.06
C ILE A 129 10.51 -0.55 10.22
N SER A 130 11.33 -0.12 11.18
CA SER A 130 12.63 -0.74 11.53
C SER A 130 13.66 -0.82 10.39
N THR A 131 13.45 -0.07 9.29
CA THR A 131 14.32 -0.16 8.10
C THR A 131 14.84 1.21 7.68
N VAL A 132 13.95 2.10 7.21
CA VAL A 132 14.34 3.42 6.69
C VAL A 132 13.23 4.45 6.92
N GLY A 133 13.61 5.67 7.32
CA GLY A 133 12.69 6.80 7.35
C GLY A 133 12.44 7.38 5.97
N ALA A 134 11.36 8.13 5.86
CA ALA A 134 11.11 8.95 4.68
C ALA A 134 12.24 9.96 4.48
N SER A 135 12.69 10.17 3.25
CA SER A 135 13.71 11.18 2.91
C SER A 135 13.23 12.61 3.16
N LYS A 136 11.90 12.79 3.17
CA LYS A 136 11.23 14.07 3.35
C LYS A 136 9.87 13.86 4.02
N ASN A 137 9.50 14.73 4.96
CA ASN A 137 8.17 14.71 5.55
C ASN A 137 7.14 15.33 4.59
N MET A 138 6.28 14.50 4.03
CA MET A 138 5.19 14.90 3.14
C MET A 138 3.82 14.76 3.79
N SER A 139 3.75 14.62 5.13
CA SER A 139 2.49 14.51 5.88
C SER A 139 1.63 15.75 5.70
N LYS A 140 0.35 15.56 5.40
CA LYS A 140 -0.65 16.62 5.48
C LYS A 140 -1.19 16.75 6.91
N LYS A 141 -1.89 17.84 7.18
CA LYS A 141 -2.52 18.07 8.49
C LYS A 141 -3.49 16.95 8.84
N PRO A 142 -3.65 16.62 10.14
CA PRO A 142 -4.75 15.76 10.59
C PRO A 142 -6.08 16.19 10.01
N GLY A 143 -6.90 15.23 9.56
CA GLY A 143 -8.17 15.47 8.87
C GLY A 143 -8.08 15.66 7.36
N GLU A 144 -6.90 15.88 6.79
CA GLU A 144 -6.70 15.94 5.35
C GLU A 144 -6.40 14.56 4.76
N TRP A 145 -6.82 14.33 3.50
CA TRP A 145 -6.53 13.11 2.77
C TRP A 145 -5.08 13.05 2.30
N ASN A 146 -4.36 12.03 2.74
CA ASN A 146 -3.03 11.66 2.25
C ASN A 146 -3.18 10.56 1.20
N THR A 147 -2.24 10.50 0.26
CA THR A 147 -2.12 9.45 -0.75
C THR A 147 -0.77 8.77 -0.61
N MET A 148 -0.76 7.47 -0.39
CA MET A 148 0.44 6.65 -0.40
C MET A 148 0.40 5.68 -1.59
N ILE A 149 1.51 5.60 -2.32
CA ILE A 149 1.72 4.63 -3.39
C ILE A 149 2.92 3.78 -3.02
N VAL A 150 2.71 2.48 -2.88
CA VAL A 150 3.76 1.49 -2.61
C VAL A 150 4.00 0.69 -3.87
N THR A 151 5.23 0.68 -4.38
CA THR A 151 5.64 -0.14 -5.53
C THR A 151 6.60 -1.22 -5.03
N CYS A 152 6.25 -2.48 -5.29
CA CYS A 152 7.09 -3.65 -5.03
C CYS A 152 7.35 -4.39 -6.33
N LYS A 153 8.64 -4.57 -6.69
CA LYS A 153 9.07 -5.39 -7.84
C LYS A 153 10.32 -6.17 -7.45
N GLY A 154 10.20 -7.48 -7.27
CA GLY A 154 11.26 -8.27 -6.66
C GLY A 154 11.68 -7.67 -5.30
N HIS A 155 12.95 -7.39 -5.11
CA HIS A 155 13.47 -6.73 -3.90
C HIS A 155 13.39 -5.20 -3.94
N HIS A 156 13.03 -4.60 -5.07
CA HIS A 156 12.92 -3.15 -5.18
C HIS A 156 11.62 -2.66 -4.54
N LEU A 157 11.74 -1.81 -3.53
CA LEU A 157 10.64 -1.16 -2.81
C LEU A 157 10.74 0.36 -2.96
N GLN A 158 9.66 0.96 -3.43
CA GLN A 158 9.50 2.41 -3.50
C GLN A 158 8.22 2.84 -2.80
N VAL A 159 8.27 4.00 -2.11
CA VAL A 159 7.09 4.64 -1.54
C VAL A 159 7.02 6.09 -2.01
N LYS A 160 5.83 6.48 -2.53
CA LYS A 160 5.48 7.88 -2.77
C LYS A 160 4.41 8.30 -1.76
N LEU A 161 4.59 9.47 -1.16
CA LEU A 161 3.62 10.10 -0.27
C LEU A 161 3.24 11.47 -0.81
N ASN A 162 1.96 11.67 -1.07
CA ASN A 162 1.41 12.93 -1.61
C ASN A 162 2.12 13.42 -2.87
N GLY A 163 2.46 12.48 -3.77
CA GLY A 163 3.12 12.76 -5.06
C GLY A 163 4.64 12.71 -5.03
N GLU A 164 5.29 12.81 -3.86
CA GLU A 164 6.74 12.81 -3.71
C GLU A 164 7.29 11.42 -3.40
N GLN A 165 8.37 11.00 -4.07
CA GLN A 165 9.07 9.75 -3.75
C GLN A 165 9.91 9.95 -2.49
N ILE A 166 9.59 9.21 -1.43
CA ILE A 166 10.18 9.37 -0.10
C ILE A 166 10.99 8.16 0.35
N VAL A 167 10.80 7.00 -0.29
CA VAL A 167 11.59 5.78 -0.09
C VAL A 167 11.90 5.16 -1.44
N ASP A 168 13.15 4.72 -1.62
CA ASP A 168 13.63 3.95 -2.76
C ASP A 168 14.78 3.05 -2.29
N ILE A 169 14.51 1.74 -2.11
CA ILE A 169 15.47 0.81 -1.49
C ILE A 169 15.44 -0.56 -2.15
N GLN A 170 16.56 -1.27 -2.00
CA GLN A 170 16.67 -2.70 -2.29
C GLN A 170 16.57 -3.49 -0.99
N LEU A 171 15.48 -4.25 -0.80
CA LEU A 171 15.19 -4.98 0.43
C LEU A 171 16.29 -5.99 0.79
N ASP A 172 16.90 -6.64 -0.21
CA ASP A 172 18.01 -7.59 -0.02
C ASP A 172 19.28 -6.96 0.59
N LYS A 173 19.38 -5.63 0.56
CA LYS A 173 20.45 -4.83 1.19
C LYS A 173 20.06 -4.23 2.55
N THR A 174 18.96 -4.69 3.14
CA THR A 174 18.41 -4.15 4.39
C THR A 174 18.18 -5.29 5.41
N PRO A 175 17.83 -4.99 6.66
CA PRO A 175 17.38 -6.00 7.62
C PRO A 175 16.14 -6.79 7.16
N MET A 176 15.45 -6.34 6.10
CA MET A 176 14.28 -7.01 5.52
C MET A 176 14.63 -8.02 4.40
N LYS A 177 15.92 -8.35 4.19
CA LYS A 177 16.40 -9.22 3.08
C LYS A 177 15.69 -10.58 3.00
N ASP A 178 15.30 -11.14 4.15
CA ASP A 178 14.65 -12.45 4.24
C ASP A 178 13.11 -12.36 4.28
N ARG A 179 12.54 -11.16 4.09
CA ARG A 179 11.09 -10.99 4.03
C ARG A 179 10.51 -11.60 2.76
N PRO A 180 9.28 -12.16 2.84
CA PRO A 180 8.60 -12.72 1.69
C PRO A 180 8.49 -11.70 0.55
N LEU A 181 8.62 -12.18 -0.70
CA LEU A 181 8.36 -11.37 -1.89
C LEU A 181 6.88 -11.41 -2.32
N GLU A 182 6.07 -12.22 -1.66
CA GLU A 182 4.63 -12.35 -1.86
C GLU A 182 3.91 -12.49 -0.51
N GLY A 183 2.70 -11.95 -0.42
CA GLY A 183 1.88 -12.07 0.77
C GLY A 183 0.65 -11.17 0.75
N TYR A 184 -0.07 -11.19 1.85
CA TYR A 184 -1.28 -10.39 2.06
C TYR A 184 -0.95 -8.90 2.18
N ILE A 185 -1.96 -8.07 1.85
CA ILE A 185 -1.99 -6.64 2.15
C ILE A 185 -2.94 -6.43 3.32
N GLY A 186 -2.56 -5.55 4.26
CA GLY A 186 -3.35 -5.24 5.44
C GLY A 186 -3.32 -3.76 5.80
N LEU A 187 -4.44 -3.28 6.37
CA LEU A 187 -4.51 -1.95 6.98
C LEU A 187 -4.62 -2.15 8.48
N GLN A 188 -3.75 -1.47 9.24
CA GLN A 188 -3.63 -1.68 10.68
C GLN A 188 -4.79 -1.04 11.45
N ASP A 189 -5.37 -1.82 12.38
CA ASP A 189 -6.13 -1.32 13.50
C ASP A 189 -5.20 -1.16 14.71
N HIS A 190 -4.80 0.06 15.02
CA HIS A 190 -3.88 0.35 16.12
C HIS A 190 -4.57 0.39 17.50
N GLY A 191 -5.88 0.18 17.54
CA GLY A 191 -6.68 0.30 18.76
C GLY A 191 -7.06 1.74 19.10
N GLU A 192 -7.86 1.91 20.16
CA GLU A 192 -8.28 3.25 20.64
C GLU A 192 -7.09 4.17 20.95
N PRO A 193 -7.18 5.47 20.65
CA PRO A 193 -8.33 6.20 20.07
C PRO A 193 -8.21 6.42 18.55
N ASN A 194 -7.59 5.52 17.81
CA ASN A 194 -7.21 5.73 16.41
C ASN A 194 -8.39 5.47 15.45
N ASN A 195 -9.15 6.50 15.14
CA ASN A 195 -10.22 6.48 14.14
C ASN A 195 -9.69 7.02 12.82
N LEU A 196 -9.38 6.14 11.86
CA LEU A 196 -8.85 6.52 10.55
C LEU A 196 -9.83 6.16 9.45
N TYR A 197 -9.79 6.94 8.36
CA TYR A 197 -10.55 6.68 7.15
C TYR A 197 -9.62 6.25 6.03
N PHE A 198 -10.06 5.27 5.23
CA PHE A 198 -9.37 4.81 4.03
C PHE A 198 -10.33 4.82 2.84
N ARG A 199 -9.83 5.09 1.63
CA ARG A 199 -10.59 5.02 0.38
C ARG A 199 -9.66 4.83 -0.81
N ASN A 200 -10.22 4.68 -2.01
CA ASN A 200 -9.46 4.56 -3.26
C ASN A 200 -8.33 3.52 -3.16
N ILE A 201 -8.61 2.40 -2.49
CA ILE A 201 -7.65 1.31 -2.34
C ILE A 201 -7.68 0.49 -3.61
N LYS A 202 -6.62 0.57 -4.40
CA LYS A 202 -6.50 -0.11 -5.69
C LYS A 202 -5.09 -0.62 -5.93
N ILE A 203 -4.98 -1.67 -6.73
CA ILE A 203 -3.71 -2.33 -7.03
C ILE A 203 -3.56 -2.54 -8.54
N GLN A 204 -2.32 -2.50 -9.01
CA GLN A 204 -1.91 -2.92 -10.34
C GLN A 204 -0.81 -3.97 -10.17
N GLU A 205 -1.05 -5.21 -10.61
CA GLU A 205 -0.03 -6.27 -10.60
C GLU A 205 0.98 -6.05 -11.72
N LEU A 206 2.29 -6.24 -11.42
CA LEU A 206 3.41 -5.93 -12.31
C LEU A 206 3.96 -7.17 -13.02
#